data_e2037cbeca60730c1dc3f858a2d2bbf2
#
_entry.id   e2037cbeca60730c1dc3f858a2d2bbf2
#
_cell.length_a   1.000
_cell.length_b   1.000
_cell.length_c   1.000
_cell.angle_alpha   90.00
_cell.angle_beta   90.00
_cell.angle_gamma   90.00
#
_symmetry.space_group_name_H-M   'P 1'
#
loop_
_entity.id
_entity.type
_entity.pdbx_description
1 polymer ?
#
loop_
_entity_poly.entity_id
_entity_poly.type
_entity_poly.pdbx_seq_one_letter_code
_entity_poly.pdbx_strand_id
1 'polypeptide(L)'
;MNRRFAAALVAGALSLPFAAAHAQILGPASDGHFKDTSMLKPPAGQRVAVVVFEDLECPACAAAHPIELQAAQQYHVPIVRYDFPLQMHVWSFEAAVFARYLQDKVNPALADEYRTQVFRNQISIASKDDLQNFTKQFMQKHGQAMPFVVDPGGKLAGEVKADYGVGLRLNVTRTPTIFVVENNGHYETISGNETGGADPNRLFPVIDAALKQTHNSAPAAVHTVARTTHK
;
A
#
# COMPACT_ATOMS: atom_id res chain seq x y z
N MET A 1 -1.05 -45.73 78.35
CA MET A 1 -0.75 -46.34 77.04
C MET A 1 -1.69 -45.66 76.04
N ASN A 2 -1.30 -44.45 75.48
CA ASN A 2 -2.12 -43.72 74.54
C ASN A 2 -1.29 -43.44 73.30
N ARG A 3 -1.60 -44.14 72.22
CA ARG A 3 -1.02 -43.92 70.92
C ARG A 3 -1.87 -42.83 70.22
N ARG A 4 -1.28 -41.66 69.99
CA ARG A 4 -1.86 -40.60 69.17
C ARG A 4 -1.38 -40.81 67.73
N PHE A 5 -2.29 -41.06 66.79
CA PHE A 5 -2.03 -41.04 65.36
C PHE A 5 -2.10 -39.60 64.86
N ALA A 6 -1.03 -39.10 64.37
CA ALA A 6 -0.99 -37.83 63.63
C ALA A 6 -1.26 -38.10 62.15
N ALA A 7 -2.34 -37.55 61.65
CA ALA A 7 -2.66 -37.55 60.20
C ALA A 7 -1.94 -36.39 59.56
N ALA A 8 -1.03 -36.70 58.66
CA ALA A 8 -0.36 -35.71 57.83
C ALA A 8 -1.23 -35.43 56.57
N LEU A 9 -1.76 -34.22 56.47
CA LEU A 9 -2.39 -33.70 55.25
C LEU A 9 -1.30 -33.26 54.30
N VAL A 10 -1.15 -33.98 53.20
CA VAL A 10 -0.33 -33.57 52.06
C VAL A 10 -1.18 -32.71 51.14
N ALA A 11 -0.98 -31.38 51.18
CA ALA A 11 -1.56 -30.44 50.24
C ALA A 11 -0.75 -30.49 48.93
N GLY A 12 -1.24 -31.23 47.96
CA GLY A 12 -0.70 -31.21 46.59
C GLY A 12 -1.08 -29.92 45.87
N ALA A 13 -0.12 -29.02 45.72
CA ALA A 13 -0.28 -27.86 44.86
C ALA A 13 -0.18 -28.32 43.39
N LEU A 14 -1.32 -28.36 42.68
CA LEU A 14 -1.34 -28.48 41.21
C LEU A 14 -0.87 -27.14 40.60
N SER A 15 0.39 -27.07 40.23
CA SER A 15 0.91 -26.00 39.40
C SER A 15 0.55 -26.32 37.96
N LEU A 16 -0.52 -25.67 37.45
CA LEU A 16 -0.82 -25.64 36.01
C LEU A 16 0.24 -24.76 35.34
N PRO A 17 0.92 -25.26 34.30
CA PRO A 17 1.79 -24.40 33.51
C PRO A 17 0.92 -23.41 32.75
N PHE A 18 1.04 -22.12 33.08
CA PHE A 18 0.58 -21.04 32.20
C PHE A 18 1.41 -21.12 30.89
N ALA A 19 0.89 -21.77 29.89
CA ALA A 19 1.40 -21.64 28.53
C ALA A 19 1.06 -20.22 28.09
N ALA A 20 2.03 -19.32 28.18
CA ALA A 20 1.96 -18.03 27.52
C ALA A 20 1.84 -18.31 26.02
N ALA A 21 0.63 -18.22 25.49
CA ALA A 21 0.39 -18.18 24.04
C ALA A 21 1.01 -16.88 23.54
N HIS A 22 2.28 -16.95 23.14
CA HIS A 22 2.86 -15.92 22.29
C HIS A 22 2.10 -16.04 20.98
N ALA A 23 1.13 -15.18 20.77
CA ALA A 23 0.61 -14.91 19.45
C ALA A 23 1.77 -14.33 18.64
N GLN A 24 2.56 -15.23 18.04
CA GLN A 24 3.45 -14.86 16.96
C GLN A 24 2.52 -14.40 15.84
N ILE A 25 2.54 -13.10 15.60
CA ILE A 25 2.12 -12.58 14.30
C ILE A 25 3.19 -13.10 13.34
N LEU A 26 3.04 -14.37 12.96
CA LEU A 26 3.72 -14.93 11.80
C LEU A 26 3.06 -14.25 10.62
N GLY A 27 3.65 -13.14 10.17
CA GLY A 27 3.54 -12.81 8.76
C GLY A 27 3.92 -14.08 8.00
N PRO A 28 3.26 -14.43 6.90
CA PRO A 28 3.62 -15.60 6.13
C PRO A 28 5.12 -15.55 5.87
N ALA A 29 5.84 -16.59 6.30
CA ALA A 29 7.23 -16.74 5.94
C ALA A 29 7.26 -16.75 4.41
N SER A 30 7.73 -15.65 3.82
CA SER A 30 7.97 -15.60 2.39
C SER A 30 9.20 -16.45 2.14
N ASP A 31 8.99 -17.72 1.86
CA ASP A 31 10.02 -18.63 1.38
C ASP A 31 10.47 -18.31 -0.05
N GLY A 32 10.18 -17.10 -0.51
CA GLY A 32 10.67 -16.56 -1.79
C GLY A 32 10.07 -17.20 -3.04
N HIS A 33 9.23 -18.23 -2.92
CA HIS A 33 8.81 -19.05 -4.05
C HIS A 33 7.40 -18.76 -4.58
N PHE A 34 6.51 -18.13 -3.81
CA PHE A 34 5.18 -17.78 -4.29
C PHE A 34 4.93 -16.27 -4.18
N LYS A 35 4.76 -15.64 -5.34
CA LYS A 35 4.43 -14.23 -5.48
C LYS A 35 3.04 -14.12 -6.10
N ASP A 36 2.08 -13.57 -5.36
CA ASP A 36 0.74 -13.32 -5.90
C ASP A 36 0.78 -12.07 -6.80
N THR A 37 0.85 -12.31 -8.10
CA THR A 37 0.89 -11.25 -9.12
C THR A 37 -0.48 -10.90 -9.69
N SER A 38 -1.57 -11.44 -9.15
CA SER A 38 -2.93 -11.25 -9.68
C SER A 38 -3.38 -9.79 -9.72
N MET A 39 -2.78 -8.94 -8.87
CA MET A 39 -3.05 -7.50 -8.82
C MET A 39 -2.19 -6.69 -9.79
N LEU A 40 -1.14 -7.30 -10.40
CA LEU A 40 -0.28 -6.63 -11.38
C LEU A 40 -0.92 -6.65 -12.76
N LYS A 41 -1.95 -5.83 -12.93
CA LYS A 41 -2.67 -5.68 -14.20
C LYS A 41 -3.13 -4.23 -14.38
N PRO A 42 -3.23 -3.76 -15.63
CA PRO A 42 -3.80 -2.45 -15.91
C PRO A 42 -5.28 -2.39 -15.53
N PRO A 43 -5.82 -1.19 -15.28
CA PRO A 43 -7.26 -0.98 -15.19
C PRO A 43 -7.98 -1.44 -16.45
N ALA A 44 -9.27 -1.75 -16.32
CA ALA A 44 -10.09 -2.21 -17.45
C ALA A 44 -10.03 -1.23 -18.62
N GLY A 45 -9.80 -1.74 -19.82
CA GLY A 45 -9.67 -0.95 -21.04
C GLY A 45 -8.27 -0.38 -21.30
N GLN A 46 -7.35 -0.49 -20.34
CA GLN A 46 -5.96 -0.06 -20.52
C GLN A 46 -5.08 -1.22 -20.93
N ARG A 47 -4.13 -0.96 -21.84
CA ARG A 47 -3.15 -1.98 -22.30
C ARG A 47 -1.95 -2.06 -21.36
N VAL A 48 -1.52 -0.91 -20.85
CA VAL A 48 -0.36 -0.74 -19.98
C VAL A 48 -0.73 0.21 -18.86
N ALA A 49 -0.17 -0.02 -17.68
CA ALA A 49 -0.23 0.90 -16.54
C ALA A 49 1.07 0.89 -15.75
N VAL A 50 1.31 1.95 -14.99
CA VAL A 50 2.35 2.01 -13.98
C VAL A 50 1.70 1.70 -12.63
N VAL A 51 2.17 0.68 -11.94
CA VAL A 51 1.73 0.34 -10.56
C VAL A 51 2.82 0.76 -9.60
N VAL A 52 2.46 1.56 -8.60
CA VAL A 52 3.41 2.11 -7.63
C VAL A 52 2.96 1.76 -6.22
N PHE A 53 3.85 1.14 -5.45
CA PHE A 53 3.74 1.04 -3.99
C PHE A 53 4.54 2.19 -3.40
N GLU A 54 3.84 3.14 -2.79
CA GLU A 54 4.42 4.39 -2.32
C GLU A 54 4.16 4.64 -0.83
N ASP A 55 5.03 5.43 -0.24
CA ASP A 55 4.91 5.93 1.12
C ASP A 55 5.09 7.45 1.10
N LEU A 56 4.10 8.17 1.60
CA LEU A 56 4.08 9.63 1.52
C LEU A 56 5.16 10.32 2.38
N GLU A 57 5.78 9.61 3.30
CA GLU A 57 6.91 10.11 4.12
C GLU A 57 8.27 9.66 3.56
N CYS A 58 8.29 8.80 2.52
CA CYS A 58 9.53 8.28 1.93
C CYS A 58 10.21 9.30 0.99
N PRO A 59 11.47 9.74 1.28
CA PRO A 59 12.17 10.69 0.40
C PRO A 59 12.44 10.14 -1.01
N ALA A 60 12.65 8.82 -1.14
CA ALA A 60 12.83 8.19 -2.44
C ALA A 60 11.54 8.22 -3.28
N CYS A 61 10.36 8.10 -2.64
CA CYS A 61 9.07 8.29 -3.32
C CYS A 61 8.90 9.74 -3.78
N ALA A 62 9.26 10.72 -2.94
CA ALA A 62 9.22 12.13 -3.32
C ALA A 62 10.10 12.45 -4.54
N ALA A 63 11.27 11.82 -4.63
CA ALA A 63 12.18 11.96 -5.77
C ALA A 63 11.64 11.27 -7.05
N ALA A 64 10.99 10.11 -6.91
CA ALA A 64 10.44 9.34 -8.02
C ALA A 64 9.16 9.95 -8.59
N HIS A 65 8.30 10.49 -7.75
CA HIS A 65 6.96 10.96 -8.08
C HIS A 65 6.87 11.90 -9.31
N PRO A 66 7.69 12.97 -9.47
CA PRO A 66 7.64 13.82 -10.65
C PRO A 66 8.00 13.06 -11.94
N ILE A 67 8.90 12.08 -11.88
CA ILE A 67 9.31 11.26 -13.03
C ILE A 67 8.19 10.29 -13.40
N GLU A 68 7.53 9.69 -12.42
CA GLU A 68 6.35 8.85 -12.63
C GLU A 68 5.22 9.62 -13.34
N LEU A 69 4.92 10.84 -12.86
CA LEU A 69 3.92 11.69 -13.49
C LEU A 69 4.30 12.07 -14.92
N GLN A 70 5.56 12.42 -15.15
CA GLN A 70 6.06 12.76 -16.48
C GLN A 70 5.94 11.57 -17.45
N ALA A 71 6.37 10.37 -17.02
CA ALA A 71 6.27 9.17 -17.82
C ALA A 71 4.82 8.81 -18.14
N ALA A 72 3.95 8.81 -17.15
CA ALA A 72 2.54 8.54 -17.31
C ALA A 72 1.86 9.52 -18.28
N GLN A 73 2.16 10.81 -18.17
CA GLN A 73 1.66 11.85 -19.07
C GLN A 73 2.18 11.68 -20.49
N GLN A 74 3.48 11.43 -20.67
CA GLN A 74 4.10 11.28 -21.98
C GLN A 74 3.52 10.11 -22.77
N TYR A 75 3.24 8.99 -22.12
CA TYR A 75 2.75 7.78 -22.75
C TYR A 75 1.23 7.59 -22.66
N HIS A 76 0.53 8.51 -21.99
CA HIS A 76 -0.91 8.43 -21.74
C HIS A 76 -1.32 7.11 -21.06
N VAL A 77 -0.54 6.65 -20.11
CA VAL A 77 -0.81 5.46 -19.29
C VAL A 77 -1.24 5.84 -17.87
N PRO A 78 -2.18 5.13 -17.27
CA PRO A 78 -2.59 5.42 -15.89
C PRO A 78 -1.52 5.00 -14.88
N ILE A 79 -1.49 5.71 -13.75
CA ILE A 79 -0.78 5.28 -12.53
C ILE A 79 -1.80 4.66 -11.58
N VAL A 80 -1.52 3.45 -11.13
CA VAL A 80 -2.27 2.75 -10.07
C VAL A 80 -1.44 2.78 -8.81
N ARG A 81 -1.93 3.44 -7.77
CA ARG A 81 -1.20 3.64 -6.51
C ARG A 81 -1.69 2.68 -5.45
N TYR A 82 -0.75 2.08 -4.75
CA TYR A 82 -0.96 1.32 -3.53
C TYR A 82 -0.25 2.00 -2.38
N ASP A 83 -0.98 2.30 -1.32
CA ASP A 83 -0.41 2.89 -0.11
C ASP A 83 0.40 1.82 0.65
N PHE A 84 1.69 2.08 0.83
CA PHE A 84 2.61 1.16 1.52
C PHE A 84 3.41 1.90 2.61
N PRO A 85 2.75 2.42 3.65
CA PRO A 85 3.39 3.16 4.72
C PRO A 85 4.36 2.27 5.51
N LEU A 86 5.63 2.62 5.53
CA LEU A 86 6.67 1.89 6.23
C LEU A 86 6.58 2.12 7.74
N GLN A 87 6.82 1.09 8.55
CA GLN A 87 6.68 1.16 10.01
C GLN A 87 7.61 2.18 10.68
N MET A 88 8.73 2.51 10.04
CA MET A 88 9.69 3.51 10.53
C MET A 88 9.23 4.95 10.31
N HIS A 89 8.23 5.18 9.46
CA HIS A 89 7.70 6.50 9.13
C HIS A 89 6.55 6.83 10.08
N VAL A 90 6.62 8.01 10.71
CA VAL A 90 5.75 8.34 11.85
C VAL A 90 4.38 8.89 11.45
N TRP A 91 4.25 9.47 10.25
CA TRP A 91 3.01 10.10 9.80
C TRP A 91 2.50 9.62 8.43
N SER A 92 3.23 8.73 7.77
CA SER A 92 2.88 8.29 6.40
C SER A 92 1.53 7.59 6.35
N PHE A 93 1.18 6.81 7.38
CA PHE A 93 -0.12 6.14 7.45
C PHE A 93 -1.29 7.13 7.49
N GLU A 94 -1.20 8.15 8.32
CA GLU A 94 -2.22 9.19 8.44
C GLU A 94 -2.33 10.02 7.15
N ALA A 95 -1.20 10.30 6.49
CA ALA A 95 -1.19 10.98 5.19
C ALA A 95 -1.90 10.14 4.11
N ALA A 96 -1.64 8.82 4.07
CA ALA A 96 -2.31 7.90 3.16
C ALA A 96 -3.83 7.83 3.43
N VAL A 97 -4.25 7.72 4.69
CA VAL A 97 -5.67 7.74 5.08
C VAL A 97 -6.34 9.04 4.63
N PHE A 98 -5.66 10.19 4.77
CA PHE A 98 -6.22 11.45 4.32
C PHE A 98 -6.28 11.56 2.79
N ALA A 99 -5.29 11.05 2.07
CA ALA A 99 -5.36 10.96 0.60
C ALA A 99 -6.55 10.13 0.14
N ARG A 100 -6.85 9.00 0.80
CA ARG A 100 -8.07 8.20 0.56
C ARG A 100 -9.34 8.98 0.88
N TYR A 101 -9.35 9.76 1.96
CA TYR A 101 -10.48 10.64 2.26
C TYR A 101 -10.76 11.60 1.10
N LEU A 102 -9.75 12.25 0.58
CA LEU A 102 -9.91 13.15 -0.56
C LEU A 102 -10.41 12.42 -1.80
N GLN A 103 -9.85 11.26 -2.11
CA GLN A 103 -10.24 10.44 -3.24
C GLN A 103 -11.72 10.03 -3.19
N ASP A 104 -12.19 9.56 -2.03
CA ASP A 104 -13.51 8.96 -1.88
C ASP A 104 -14.60 9.98 -1.56
N LYS A 105 -14.26 11.07 -0.86
CA LYS A 105 -15.24 12.02 -0.29
C LYS A 105 -15.22 13.38 -0.96
N VAL A 106 -14.16 13.71 -1.69
CA VAL A 106 -14.05 14.99 -2.39
C VAL A 106 -13.94 14.74 -3.89
N ASN A 107 -12.76 14.45 -4.40
CA ASN A 107 -12.54 13.98 -5.76
C ASN A 107 -11.11 13.39 -5.93
N PRO A 108 -10.89 12.47 -6.87
CA PRO A 108 -9.59 11.84 -7.10
C PRO A 108 -8.48 12.81 -7.49
N ALA A 109 -8.77 13.86 -8.28
CA ALA A 109 -7.76 14.83 -8.71
C ALA A 109 -7.19 15.62 -7.52
N LEU A 110 -8.03 15.94 -6.51
CA LEU A 110 -7.56 16.59 -5.30
C LEU A 110 -6.71 15.65 -4.44
N ALA A 111 -7.01 14.37 -4.44
CA ALA A 111 -6.16 13.37 -3.78
C ALA A 111 -4.77 13.27 -4.42
N ASP A 112 -4.70 13.26 -5.75
CA ASP A 112 -3.42 13.25 -6.49
C ASP A 112 -2.63 14.54 -6.24
N GLU A 113 -3.30 15.68 -6.20
CA GLU A 113 -2.65 16.94 -5.85
C GLU A 113 -2.14 16.95 -4.42
N TYR A 114 -2.93 16.43 -3.45
CA TYR A 114 -2.50 16.30 -2.07
C TYR A 114 -1.22 15.46 -1.95
N ARG A 115 -1.17 14.28 -2.59
CA ARG A 115 0.03 13.44 -2.63
C ARG A 115 1.23 14.21 -3.17
N THR A 116 1.05 14.90 -4.29
CA THR A 116 2.09 15.74 -4.90
C THR A 116 2.59 16.83 -3.94
N GLN A 117 1.68 17.50 -3.24
CA GLN A 117 2.04 18.56 -2.30
C GLN A 117 2.69 18.01 -1.03
N VAL A 118 2.27 16.86 -0.52
CA VAL A 118 2.94 16.17 0.59
C VAL A 118 4.38 15.85 0.20
N PHE A 119 4.61 15.22 -0.95
CA PHE A 119 5.97 14.91 -1.43
C PHE A 119 6.85 16.14 -1.57
N ARG A 120 6.32 17.25 -2.10
CA ARG A 120 7.08 18.51 -2.24
C ARG A 120 7.42 19.16 -0.92
N ASN A 121 6.66 18.89 0.13
CA ASN A 121 6.80 19.57 1.43
C ASN A 121 7.28 18.62 2.54
N GLN A 122 7.73 17.39 2.23
CA GLN A 122 8.17 16.41 3.23
C GLN A 122 9.15 16.99 4.27
N ILE A 123 10.10 17.82 3.83
CA ILE A 123 11.13 18.40 4.72
C ILE A 123 10.50 19.27 5.83
N SER A 124 9.35 19.88 5.56
CA SER A 124 8.63 20.73 6.52
C SER A 124 7.61 19.99 7.37
N ILE A 125 7.42 18.69 7.12
CA ILE A 125 6.49 17.82 7.85
C ILE A 125 7.32 16.85 8.69
N ALA A 126 7.65 17.26 9.92
CA ALA A 126 8.50 16.46 10.81
C ALA A 126 7.70 15.60 11.82
N SER A 127 6.40 15.84 11.94
CA SER A 127 5.52 15.20 12.94
C SER A 127 4.08 15.03 12.42
N LYS A 128 3.28 14.28 13.16
CA LYS A 128 1.83 14.18 12.89
C LYS A 128 1.11 15.53 13.02
N ASP A 129 1.55 16.36 13.95
CA ASP A 129 1.00 17.71 14.13
C ASP A 129 1.34 18.60 12.94
N ASP A 130 2.55 18.52 12.40
CA ASP A 130 2.92 19.23 11.18
C ASP A 130 2.10 18.76 9.99
N LEU A 131 1.90 17.43 9.85
CA LEU A 131 1.02 16.88 8.82
C LEU A 131 -0.40 17.41 8.96
N GLN A 132 -0.95 17.45 10.17
CA GLN A 132 -2.29 17.98 10.42
C GLN A 132 -2.40 19.44 10.02
N ASN A 133 -1.42 20.26 10.39
CA ASN A 133 -1.35 21.68 10.03
C ASN A 133 -1.23 21.87 8.52
N PHE A 134 -0.35 21.11 7.87
CA PHE A 134 -0.20 21.09 6.42
C PHE A 134 -1.50 20.71 5.72
N THR A 135 -2.14 19.64 6.16
CA THR A 135 -3.41 19.14 5.62
C THR A 135 -4.52 20.17 5.76
N LYS A 136 -4.63 20.83 6.91
CA LYS A 136 -5.59 21.91 7.15
C LYS A 136 -5.38 23.09 6.19
N GLN A 137 -4.13 23.51 6.00
CA GLN A 137 -3.79 24.58 5.05
C GLN A 137 -4.10 24.18 3.60
N PHE A 138 -3.79 22.94 3.24
CA PHE A 138 -4.14 22.39 1.92
C PHE A 138 -5.65 22.44 1.68
N MET A 139 -6.46 21.96 2.62
CA MET A 139 -7.93 22.00 2.52
C MET A 139 -8.45 23.44 2.37
N GLN A 140 -7.97 24.36 3.19
CA GLN A 140 -8.35 25.77 3.14
C GLN A 140 -8.02 26.40 1.78
N LYS A 141 -6.82 26.13 1.24
CA LYS A 141 -6.39 26.61 -0.07
C LYS A 141 -7.32 26.16 -1.20
N HIS A 142 -7.90 24.97 -1.07
CA HIS A 142 -8.81 24.39 -2.05
C HIS A 142 -10.30 24.63 -1.74
N GLY A 143 -10.60 25.52 -0.78
CA GLY A 143 -11.98 25.86 -0.41
C GLY A 143 -12.75 24.70 0.22
N GLN A 144 -12.03 23.71 0.77
CA GLN A 144 -12.61 22.54 1.41
C GLN A 144 -12.61 22.69 2.95
N ALA A 145 -13.68 22.24 3.58
CA ALA A 145 -13.73 22.17 5.04
C ALA A 145 -13.00 20.92 5.55
N MET A 146 -12.20 21.06 6.61
CA MET A 146 -11.66 19.89 7.31
C MET A 146 -12.81 19.11 7.97
N PRO A 147 -12.88 17.79 7.79
CA PRO A 147 -13.84 16.98 8.53
C PRO A 147 -13.49 16.97 10.03
N PHE A 148 -14.49 16.87 10.88
CA PHE A 148 -14.28 16.73 12.32
C PHE A 148 -13.55 15.43 12.66
N VAL A 149 -13.90 14.35 11.96
CA VAL A 149 -13.20 13.07 11.99
C VAL A 149 -13.00 12.59 10.55
N VAL A 150 -11.77 12.29 10.17
CA VAL A 150 -11.43 11.87 8.78
C VAL A 150 -12.01 10.50 8.45
N ASP A 151 -11.91 9.55 9.37
CA ASP A 151 -12.32 8.15 9.15
C ASP A 151 -13.06 7.58 10.37
N PRO A 152 -14.31 8.02 10.64
CA PRO A 152 -15.03 7.62 11.85
C PRO A 152 -15.34 6.13 11.94
N GLY A 153 -15.35 5.43 10.80
CA GLY A 153 -15.62 3.98 10.73
C GLY A 153 -14.40 3.11 10.49
N GLY A 154 -13.20 3.70 10.38
CA GLY A 154 -11.97 2.96 10.09
C GLY A 154 -11.91 2.34 8.69
N LYS A 155 -12.81 2.72 7.77
CA LYS A 155 -12.88 2.18 6.41
C LYS A 155 -11.63 2.55 5.60
N LEU A 156 -11.26 3.84 5.61
CA LEU A 156 -10.12 4.34 4.83
C LEU A 156 -8.80 3.77 5.37
N ALA A 157 -8.66 3.68 6.68
CA ALA A 157 -7.55 2.98 7.32
C ALA A 157 -7.50 1.49 6.92
N GLY A 158 -8.67 0.86 6.78
CA GLY A 158 -8.79 -0.50 6.27
C GLY A 158 -8.31 -0.64 4.83
N GLU A 159 -8.60 0.32 3.97
CA GLU A 159 -8.15 0.35 2.57
C GLU A 159 -6.62 0.50 2.47
N VAL A 160 -6.01 1.41 3.25
CA VAL A 160 -4.54 1.53 3.32
C VAL A 160 -3.90 0.22 3.79
N LYS A 161 -4.48 -0.45 4.81
CA LYS A 161 -3.99 -1.77 5.26
C LYS A 161 -4.17 -2.86 4.20
N ALA A 162 -5.24 -2.81 3.41
CA ALA A 162 -5.46 -3.74 2.31
C ALA A 162 -4.40 -3.58 1.22
N ASP A 163 -4.06 -2.34 0.84
CA ASP A 163 -2.98 -2.04 -0.09
C ASP A 163 -1.63 -2.54 0.42
N TYR A 164 -1.34 -2.28 1.70
CA TYR A 164 -0.14 -2.80 2.35
C TYR A 164 -0.08 -4.32 2.27
N GLY A 165 -1.21 -4.99 2.52
CA GLY A 165 -1.34 -6.45 2.38
C GLY A 165 -1.11 -6.94 0.95
N VAL A 166 -1.52 -6.19 -0.08
CA VAL A 166 -1.18 -6.49 -1.48
C VAL A 166 0.33 -6.44 -1.69
N GLY A 167 0.99 -5.39 -1.21
CA GLY A 167 2.43 -5.26 -1.31
C GLY A 167 3.18 -6.42 -0.64
N LEU A 168 2.75 -6.84 0.55
CA LEU A 168 3.35 -8.00 1.22
C LEU A 168 3.24 -9.29 0.38
N ARG A 169 2.09 -9.56 -0.24
CA ARG A 169 1.93 -10.72 -1.15
C ARG A 169 2.80 -10.64 -2.40
N LEU A 170 3.17 -9.44 -2.82
CA LEU A 170 4.09 -9.20 -3.93
C LEU A 170 5.57 -9.16 -3.50
N ASN A 171 5.86 -9.42 -2.22
CA ASN A 171 7.20 -9.30 -1.63
C ASN A 171 7.78 -7.87 -1.75
N VAL A 172 6.92 -6.86 -1.67
CA VAL A 172 7.35 -5.46 -1.55
C VAL A 172 7.96 -5.26 -0.16
N THR A 173 9.21 -4.82 -0.12
CA THR A 173 9.97 -4.61 1.13
C THR A 173 10.47 -3.18 1.29
N ARG A 174 10.25 -2.34 0.29
CA ARG A 174 10.72 -0.94 0.24
C ARG A 174 9.81 -0.09 -0.64
N THR A 175 9.93 1.22 -0.51
CA THR A 175 9.26 2.20 -1.36
C THR A 175 10.25 3.19 -1.99
N PRO A 176 10.00 3.68 -3.21
CA PRO A 176 8.96 3.16 -4.09
C PRO A 176 9.30 1.78 -4.64
N THR A 177 8.30 0.91 -4.79
CA THR A 177 8.38 -0.26 -5.66
C THR A 177 7.46 -0.02 -6.84
N ILE A 178 8.00 -0.09 -8.05
CA ILE A 178 7.31 0.32 -9.26
C ILE A 178 7.30 -0.84 -10.27
N PHE A 179 6.13 -1.08 -10.85
CA PHE A 179 5.94 -2.06 -11.92
C PHE A 179 5.32 -1.37 -13.15
N VAL A 180 5.77 -1.75 -14.32
CA VAL A 180 5.02 -1.54 -15.57
C VAL A 180 4.28 -2.84 -15.85
N VAL A 181 2.96 -2.76 -15.98
CA VAL A 181 2.08 -3.93 -16.12
C VAL A 181 1.34 -3.89 -17.44
N GLU A 182 1.14 -5.05 -18.06
CA GLU A 182 0.51 -5.23 -19.37
C GLU A 182 -0.79 -6.03 -19.25
N ASN A 183 -1.72 -5.81 -20.17
CA ASN A 183 -3.01 -6.51 -20.20
C ASN A 183 -2.93 -8.00 -20.58
N ASN A 184 -1.77 -8.46 -21.06
CA ASN A 184 -1.46 -9.86 -21.34
C ASN A 184 -0.95 -10.63 -20.12
N GLY A 185 -0.81 -9.96 -18.94
CA GLY A 185 -0.29 -10.54 -17.70
C GLY A 185 1.22 -10.42 -17.55
N HIS A 186 1.93 -9.85 -18.53
CA HIS A 186 3.34 -9.51 -18.36
C HIS A 186 3.52 -8.28 -17.49
N TYR A 187 4.61 -8.22 -16.75
CA TYR A 187 5.01 -7.05 -15.99
C TYR A 187 6.54 -6.96 -15.86
N GLU A 188 7.05 -5.75 -15.76
CA GLU A 188 8.45 -5.48 -15.47
C GLU A 188 8.58 -4.67 -14.18
N THR A 189 9.49 -5.09 -13.29
CA THR A 189 9.84 -4.32 -12.08
C THR A 189 10.88 -3.27 -12.44
N ILE A 190 10.59 -2.02 -12.10
CA ILE A 190 11.54 -0.92 -12.27
C ILE A 190 12.57 -0.99 -11.15
N SER A 191 13.68 -1.66 -11.43
CA SER A 191 14.79 -1.83 -10.51
C SER A 191 15.84 -0.76 -10.77
N GLY A 192 16.51 -0.30 -9.71
CA GLY A 192 17.69 0.56 -9.78
C GLY A 192 18.98 -0.25 -9.94
N ASN A 193 20.08 0.46 -9.68
CA ASN A 193 21.42 -0.09 -9.63
C ASN A 193 21.63 -1.05 -8.43
N GLU A 194 22.87 -1.42 -8.16
CA GLU A 194 23.30 -2.35 -7.10
C GLU A 194 22.77 -2.04 -5.69
N THR A 195 22.34 -0.82 -5.42
CA THR A 195 21.72 -0.45 -4.13
C THR A 195 20.25 -0.92 -4.01
N GLY A 196 19.67 -1.44 -5.08
CA GLY A 196 18.35 -2.09 -5.10
C GLY A 196 17.16 -1.15 -4.99
N GLY A 197 17.35 0.17 -5.10
CA GLY A 197 16.27 1.15 -5.23
C GLY A 197 15.62 1.13 -6.61
N ALA A 198 14.46 1.77 -6.78
CA ALA A 198 13.90 2.02 -8.11
C ALA A 198 14.71 3.11 -8.82
N ASP A 199 14.99 2.90 -10.12
CA ASP A 199 15.40 3.99 -11.02
C ASP A 199 14.19 4.40 -11.87
N PRO A 200 13.48 5.48 -11.49
CA PRO A 200 12.26 5.87 -12.18
C PRO A 200 12.48 6.31 -13.62
N ASN A 201 13.72 6.66 -14.03
CA ASN A 201 14.02 7.00 -15.43
C ASN A 201 13.86 5.80 -16.36
N ARG A 202 13.95 4.57 -15.84
CA ARG A 202 13.67 3.35 -16.59
C ARG A 202 12.20 3.20 -17.00
N LEU A 203 11.30 3.97 -16.40
CA LEU A 203 9.88 3.97 -16.81
C LEU A 203 9.71 4.28 -18.30
N PHE A 204 10.46 5.26 -18.82
CA PHE A 204 10.28 5.68 -20.22
C PHE A 204 10.53 4.55 -21.22
N PRO A 205 11.69 3.89 -21.26
CA PRO A 205 11.93 2.81 -22.21
C PRO A 205 11.06 1.58 -21.94
N VAL A 206 10.72 1.28 -20.69
CA VAL A 206 9.92 0.09 -20.35
C VAL A 206 8.46 0.29 -20.75
N ILE A 207 7.85 1.46 -20.52
CA ILE A 207 6.50 1.77 -21.01
C ILE A 207 6.44 1.75 -22.54
N ASP A 208 7.44 2.33 -23.22
CA ASP A 208 7.50 2.31 -24.67
C ASP A 208 7.54 0.87 -25.22
N ALA A 209 8.36 0.00 -24.61
CA ALA A 209 8.42 -1.42 -24.98
C ALA A 209 7.10 -2.15 -24.73
N ALA A 210 6.49 -1.95 -23.57
CA ALA A 210 5.21 -2.54 -23.18
C ALA A 210 4.07 -2.12 -24.13
N LEU A 211 4.01 -0.85 -24.51
CA LEU A 211 3.03 -0.35 -25.47
C LEU A 211 3.21 -0.95 -26.88
N LYS A 212 4.45 -1.18 -27.32
CA LYS A 212 4.76 -1.86 -28.58
C LYS A 212 4.35 -3.33 -28.54
N GLN A 213 4.62 -4.03 -27.44
CA GLN A 213 4.27 -5.45 -27.27
C GLN A 213 2.75 -5.67 -27.22
N THR A 214 2.02 -4.76 -26.58
CA THR A 214 0.57 -4.86 -26.44
C THR A 214 -0.22 -4.26 -27.62
N HIS A 215 0.44 -3.68 -28.63
CA HIS A 215 -0.24 -3.04 -29.76
C HIS A 215 -1.17 -3.99 -30.52
N ASN A 216 -0.80 -5.27 -30.63
CA ASN A 216 -1.54 -6.30 -31.34
C ASN A 216 -2.38 -7.21 -30.41
N SER A 217 -2.35 -6.99 -29.12
CA SER A 217 -3.12 -7.79 -28.16
C SER A 217 -4.55 -7.25 -28.09
N ALA A 218 -5.52 -8.03 -28.57
CA ALA A 218 -6.93 -7.73 -28.28
C ALA A 218 -7.12 -7.65 -26.75
N PRO A 219 -7.96 -6.72 -26.25
CA PRO A 219 -8.24 -6.66 -24.82
C PRO A 219 -8.72 -8.04 -24.37
N ALA A 220 -8.12 -8.57 -23.30
CA ALA A 220 -8.51 -9.86 -22.74
C ALA A 220 -10.02 -9.86 -22.53
N ALA A 221 -10.71 -10.84 -23.11
CA ALA A 221 -12.15 -10.96 -23.00
C ALA A 221 -12.54 -10.98 -21.52
N VAL A 222 -13.36 -10.03 -21.12
CA VAL A 222 -13.94 -10.01 -19.79
C VAL A 222 -14.82 -11.25 -19.69
N HIS A 223 -14.34 -12.29 -19.00
CA HIS A 223 -15.18 -13.41 -18.62
C HIS A 223 -16.22 -12.90 -17.63
N THR A 224 -17.36 -12.48 -18.15
CA THR A 224 -18.55 -12.22 -17.35
C THR A 224 -19.00 -13.57 -16.79
N VAL A 225 -18.67 -13.84 -15.52
CA VAL A 225 -19.27 -14.97 -14.80
C VAL A 225 -20.75 -14.65 -14.65
N ALA A 226 -21.57 -15.30 -15.48
CA ALA A 226 -23.01 -15.25 -15.38
C ALA A 226 -23.40 -15.80 -13.99
N ARG A 227 -23.95 -14.92 -13.15
CA ARG A 227 -24.59 -15.32 -11.88
C ARG A 227 -25.84 -16.12 -12.23
N THR A 228 -25.76 -17.44 -12.12
CA THR A 228 -26.94 -18.32 -12.13
C THR A 228 -27.75 -18.05 -10.86
N THR A 229 -28.83 -17.32 -11.00
CA THR A 229 -29.88 -17.24 -9.97
C THR A 229 -30.63 -18.54 -9.95
N HIS A 230 -30.40 -19.37 -8.94
CA HIS A 230 -31.34 -20.46 -8.62
C HIS A 230 -32.61 -19.86 -7.98
N LYS A 231 -33.73 -20.15 -8.61
CA LYS A 231 -35.10 -19.94 -8.07
C LYS A 231 -35.37 -20.94 -6.98
#